data_10029776c562b4b812ff8b0bd2469ee7
#
_entry.id   10029776c562b4b812ff8b0bd2469ee7
#
_cell.length_a   1.000
_cell.length_b   1.000
_cell.length_c   1.000
_cell.angle_alpha   90.00
_cell.angle_beta   90.00
_cell.angle_gamma   90.00
#
_symmetry.space_group_name_H-M   'P 1'
#
loop_
_entity.id
_entity.type
_entity.pdbx_description
1 polymer ?
#
loop_
_entity_poly.entity_id
_entity_poly.type
_entity_poly.pdbx_seq_one_letter_code
_entity_poly.pdbx_strand_id
1 'polypeptide(L)'
;MRSSITRRTFVKTAAGIAATAAIPLWASGKLNVGIGTYSYHNLSMDDMIVQLTALGIKEIEMSRGEFMLMHHPGDDLFRTARTKLDRAGIGCVSYYTATIKDVQDLENAVRFAKLLGVRNITGDATDMLPQIDQRLSHEGLTFGIHNHYFKGERFAYESPEDVLNALASLSKTVGATADVGHFASCGHDPVDALRKLASRLKLVHLKDIEAPGGEVNVLLGKGISRIPEVMQELHRQSFTGLVAVEYEKEGSVEDDMRQEVAFARKLA
;
A
#
# COMPACT_ATOMS: atom_id res chain seq x y z
N MET A 1 -71.92 37.74 21.59
CA MET A 1 -71.61 36.57 20.73
C MET A 1 -70.23 36.79 20.09
N ARG A 2 -69.16 36.17 20.60
CA ARG A 2 -67.83 36.22 19.98
C ARG A 2 -67.35 34.76 19.79
N SER A 3 -67.19 34.34 18.54
CA SER A 3 -66.73 33.03 18.16
C SER A 3 -65.21 32.94 18.33
N SER A 4 -64.73 31.93 19.00
CA SER A 4 -63.32 31.63 19.18
C SER A 4 -62.86 30.70 18.03
N ILE A 5 -61.80 31.13 17.34
CA ILE A 5 -61.13 30.36 16.29
C ILE A 5 -59.95 29.61 16.95
N THR A 6 -60.05 28.29 16.95
CA THR A 6 -58.98 27.41 17.44
C THR A 6 -57.92 27.21 16.36
N ARG A 7 -56.68 27.61 16.65
CA ARG A 7 -55.49 27.31 15.80
C ARG A 7 -55.06 25.88 15.96
N ARG A 8 -55.21 25.07 14.90
CA ARG A 8 -54.58 23.75 14.80
C ARG A 8 -53.13 23.88 14.43
N THR A 9 -52.24 23.48 15.31
CA THR A 9 -50.77 23.38 15.07
C THR A 9 -50.52 22.15 14.20
N PHE A 10 -49.99 22.34 13.01
CA PHE A 10 -49.53 21.26 12.14
C PHE A 10 -48.07 20.92 12.52
N VAL A 11 -47.89 19.77 13.16
CA VAL A 11 -46.54 19.20 13.35
C VAL A 11 -46.15 18.47 12.09
N LYS A 12 -45.18 19.00 11.33
CA LYS A 12 -44.54 18.30 10.23
C LYS A 12 -43.45 17.38 10.80
N THR A 13 -43.73 16.09 10.85
CA THR A 13 -42.70 15.07 11.07
C THR A 13 -41.89 14.93 9.81
N ALA A 14 -40.65 15.41 9.82
CA ALA A 14 -39.67 15.12 8.78
C ALA A 14 -39.13 13.69 9.02
N ALA A 15 -39.58 12.73 8.23
CA ALA A 15 -38.97 11.42 8.16
C ALA A 15 -37.66 11.56 7.36
N GLY A 16 -36.55 11.53 8.05
CA GLY A 16 -35.22 11.44 7.43
C GLY A 16 -35.08 10.06 6.79
N ILE A 17 -35.11 10.03 5.46
CA ILE A 17 -34.71 8.84 4.70
C ILE A 17 -33.17 8.80 4.76
N ALA A 18 -32.63 7.91 5.58
CA ALA A 18 -31.23 7.53 5.49
C ALA A 18 -31.03 6.82 4.14
N ALA A 19 -30.46 7.51 3.17
CA ALA A 19 -30.05 6.91 1.92
C ALA A 19 -28.88 5.96 2.24
N THR A 20 -29.18 4.67 2.39
CA THR A 20 -28.16 3.63 2.29
C THR A 20 -27.65 3.65 0.86
N ALA A 21 -26.45 4.19 0.64
CA ALA A 21 -25.78 4.11 -0.63
C ALA A 21 -25.64 2.62 -0.99
N ALA A 22 -26.40 2.19 -1.99
CA ALA A 22 -26.28 0.85 -2.52
C ALA A 22 -24.89 0.73 -3.15
N ILE A 23 -24.08 -0.22 -2.67
CA ILE A 23 -22.80 -0.58 -3.28
C ILE A 23 -23.13 -1.10 -4.69
N PRO A 24 -22.59 -0.53 -5.75
CA PRO A 24 -22.92 -0.97 -7.09
C PRO A 24 -22.45 -2.42 -7.31
N LEU A 25 -23.24 -3.22 -7.99
CA LEU A 25 -23.06 -4.65 -8.28
C LEU A 25 -21.82 -5.00 -9.18
N TRP A 26 -20.98 -4.04 -9.52
CA TRP A 26 -19.81 -4.27 -10.37
C TRP A 26 -18.52 -4.63 -9.60
N ALA A 27 -18.55 -4.71 -8.27
CA ALA A 27 -17.42 -5.14 -7.45
C ALA A 27 -17.49 -6.66 -7.22
N SER A 28 -17.17 -7.48 -8.24
CA SER A 28 -17.25 -8.95 -8.13
C SER A 28 -15.95 -9.65 -7.74
N GLY A 29 -14.86 -8.93 -7.49
CA GLY A 29 -13.58 -9.49 -7.06
C GLY A 29 -13.16 -8.93 -5.70
N LYS A 30 -12.74 -9.80 -4.77
CA LYS A 30 -12.10 -9.36 -3.54
C LYS A 30 -10.73 -8.77 -3.84
N LEU A 31 -10.41 -7.63 -3.22
CA LEU A 31 -9.05 -7.10 -3.23
C LEU A 31 -8.12 -8.03 -2.44
N ASN A 32 -6.91 -8.19 -2.94
CA ASN A 32 -5.90 -9.03 -2.31
C ASN A 32 -5.22 -8.26 -1.16
N VAL A 33 -5.71 -8.43 0.05
CA VAL A 33 -5.19 -7.77 1.25
C VAL A 33 -4.09 -8.61 1.88
N GLY A 34 -2.89 -8.04 1.94
CA GLY A 34 -1.73 -8.58 2.65
C GLY A 34 -1.03 -7.54 3.50
N ILE A 35 0.25 -7.72 3.74
CA ILE A 35 1.03 -6.85 4.66
C ILE A 35 2.36 -6.46 4.03
N GLY A 36 2.73 -5.16 4.16
CA GLY A 36 4.09 -4.68 4.04
C GLY A 36 4.84 -5.00 5.34
N THR A 37 5.87 -5.82 5.25
CA THR A 37 6.50 -6.40 6.45
C THR A 37 7.30 -5.40 7.27
N TYR A 38 7.46 -4.16 6.81
CA TYR A 38 8.01 -3.07 7.60
C TYR A 38 7.18 -2.81 8.87
N SER A 39 5.86 -3.07 8.80
CA SER A 39 4.97 -3.02 9.98
C SER A 39 5.44 -3.86 11.16
N TYR A 40 6.29 -4.85 10.91
CA TYR A 40 6.87 -5.74 11.93
C TYR A 40 8.39 -5.57 12.06
N HIS A 41 8.92 -4.37 11.78
CA HIS A 41 10.37 -4.09 11.82
C HIS A 41 11.00 -4.40 13.20
N ASN A 42 10.22 -4.34 14.27
CA ASN A 42 10.67 -4.62 15.64
C ASN A 42 10.66 -6.12 16.02
N LEU A 43 10.07 -7.00 15.19
CA LEU A 43 9.98 -8.43 15.48
C LEU A 43 11.10 -9.22 14.80
N SER A 44 11.42 -10.39 15.34
CA SER A 44 12.20 -11.37 14.59
C SER A 44 11.42 -11.88 13.37
N MET A 45 12.10 -12.47 12.39
CA MET A 45 11.43 -13.09 11.24
C MET A 45 10.47 -14.21 11.67
N ASP A 46 10.81 -14.98 12.70
CA ASP A 46 9.98 -16.07 13.21
C ASP A 46 8.73 -15.55 13.93
N ASP A 47 8.87 -14.53 14.77
CA ASP A 47 7.74 -13.90 15.45
C ASP A 47 6.79 -13.22 14.46
N MET A 48 7.33 -12.53 13.45
CA MET A 48 6.53 -11.97 12.37
C MET A 48 5.70 -13.06 11.67
N ILE A 49 6.30 -14.20 11.32
CA ILE A 49 5.59 -15.31 10.67
C ILE A 49 4.48 -15.88 11.57
N VAL A 50 4.70 -15.94 12.88
CA VAL A 50 3.65 -16.31 13.84
C VAL A 50 2.48 -15.33 13.76
N GLN A 51 2.75 -14.02 13.75
CA GLN A 51 1.71 -13.00 13.65
C GLN A 51 0.96 -13.07 12.31
N LEU A 52 1.69 -13.15 11.20
CA LEU A 52 1.09 -13.29 9.86
C LEU A 52 0.18 -14.52 9.76
N THR A 53 0.63 -15.64 10.32
CA THR A 53 -0.14 -16.89 10.36
C THR A 53 -1.41 -16.75 11.20
N ALA A 54 -1.30 -16.16 12.39
CA ALA A 54 -2.43 -15.89 13.29
C ALA A 54 -3.49 -14.98 12.64
N LEU A 55 -3.05 -14.01 11.84
CA LEU A 55 -3.92 -13.13 11.05
C LEU A 55 -4.45 -13.78 9.77
N GLY A 56 -4.00 -14.99 9.42
CA GLY A 56 -4.37 -15.67 8.19
C GLY A 56 -3.92 -14.94 6.92
N ILE A 57 -2.80 -14.22 7.00
CA ILE A 57 -2.19 -13.54 5.84
C ILE A 57 -1.61 -14.59 4.90
N LYS A 58 -1.85 -14.40 3.59
CA LYS A 58 -1.39 -15.31 2.53
C LYS A 58 -0.32 -14.71 1.65
N GLU A 59 -0.27 -13.40 1.54
CA GLU A 59 0.70 -12.71 0.71
C GLU A 59 1.27 -11.48 1.41
N ILE A 60 2.56 -11.24 1.18
CA ILE A 60 3.31 -10.12 1.76
C ILE A 60 4.18 -9.44 0.71
N GLU A 61 4.52 -8.18 1.00
CA GLU A 61 5.73 -7.56 0.49
C GLU A 61 6.84 -7.68 1.54
N MET A 62 8.03 -8.10 1.11
CA MET A 62 9.22 -8.10 1.96
C MET A 62 9.82 -6.70 1.98
N SER A 63 9.56 -5.94 3.04
CA SER A 63 10.01 -4.54 3.21
C SER A 63 10.80 -4.30 4.50
N ARG A 64 11.29 -5.35 5.15
CA ARG A 64 12.10 -5.25 6.37
C ARG A 64 13.47 -4.67 6.09
N GLY A 65 13.97 -3.84 7.01
CA GLY A 65 15.22 -3.11 6.86
C GLY A 65 16.42 -3.97 6.47
N GLU A 66 16.61 -5.13 7.14
CA GLU A 66 17.73 -6.04 6.87
C GLU A 66 17.76 -6.61 5.45
N PHE A 67 16.65 -6.53 4.69
CA PHE A 67 16.59 -6.95 3.29
C PHE A 67 16.90 -5.81 2.30
N MET A 68 16.93 -4.56 2.75
CA MET A 68 17.17 -3.41 1.87
C MET A 68 18.61 -3.39 1.37
N LEU A 69 18.84 -3.00 0.12
CA LEU A 69 20.14 -2.98 -0.55
C LEU A 69 21.19 -2.18 0.21
N MET A 70 20.81 -1.10 0.86
CA MET A 70 21.71 -0.24 1.63
C MET A 70 22.39 -0.94 2.81
N HIS A 71 21.86 -2.07 3.27
CA HIS A 71 22.46 -2.89 4.33
C HIS A 71 23.30 -4.05 3.79
N HIS A 72 23.53 -4.12 2.49
CA HIS A 72 24.35 -5.12 1.81
C HIS A 72 24.01 -6.58 2.20
N PRO A 73 22.73 -7.00 2.11
CA PRO A 73 22.30 -8.32 2.53
C PRO A 73 22.94 -9.43 1.69
N GLY A 74 23.16 -10.59 2.33
CA GLY A 74 23.66 -11.79 1.65
C GLY A 74 22.55 -12.71 1.17
N ASP A 75 22.84 -13.57 0.19
CA ASP A 75 21.89 -14.52 -0.40
C ASP A 75 21.20 -15.43 0.62
N ASP A 76 21.92 -15.84 1.67
CA ASP A 76 21.40 -16.78 2.68
C ASP A 76 20.25 -16.19 3.48
N LEU A 77 20.23 -14.86 3.67
CA LEU A 77 19.10 -14.18 4.29
C LEU A 77 17.82 -14.42 3.47
N PHE A 78 17.87 -14.21 2.16
CA PHE A 78 16.73 -14.39 1.26
C PHE A 78 16.30 -15.84 1.12
N ARG A 79 17.24 -16.78 1.00
CA ARG A 79 16.95 -18.22 0.95
C ARG A 79 16.27 -18.70 2.24
N THR A 80 16.77 -18.24 3.37
CA THR A 80 16.22 -18.58 4.69
C THR A 80 14.82 -18.01 4.83
N ALA A 81 14.61 -16.75 4.49
CA ALA A 81 13.30 -16.10 4.54
C ALA A 81 12.31 -16.83 3.63
N ARG A 82 12.67 -17.13 2.38
CA ARG A 82 11.84 -17.89 1.45
C ARG A 82 11.43 -19.25 2.03
N THR A 83 12.39 -20.01 2.57
CA THR A 83 12.12 -21.32 3.16
C THR A 83 11.15 -21.23 4.32
N LYS A 84 11.30 -20.23 5.20
CA LYS A 84 10.41 -20.03 6.35
C LYS A 84 9.00 -19.65 5.91
N LEU A 85 8.86 -18.72 4.95
CA LEU A 85 7.57 -18.30 4.41
C LEU A 85 6.85 -19.45 3.70
N ASP A 86 7.56 -20.23 2.87
CA ASP A 86 6.98 -21.39 2.18
C ASP A 86 6.44 -22.43 3.17
N ARG A 87 7.17 -22.70 4.27
CA ARG A 87 6.71 -23.61 5.34
C ARG A 87 5.45 -23.11 6.04
N ALA A 88 5.30 -21.79 6.14
CA ALA A 88 4.12 -21.16 6.72
C ALA A 88 2.94 -21.01 5.72
N GLY A 89 3.15 -21.35 4.44
CA GLY A 89 2.16 -21.17 3.38
C GLY A 89 1.87 -19.69 3.08
N ILE A 90 2.90 -18.82 3.22
CA ILE A 90 2.83 -17.38 2.97
C ILE A 90 3.64 -17.07 1.71
N GLY A 91 2.99 -16.49 0.69
CA GLY A 91 3.64 -16.02 -0.53
C GLY A 91 4.31 -14.66 -0.33
N CYS A 92 5.55 -14.53 -0.78
CA CYS A 92 6.18 -13.22 -0.95
C CYS A 92 5.95 -12.79 -2.40
N VAL A 93 5.23 -11.69 -2.64
CA VAL A 93 4.85 -11.25 -3.99
C VAL A 93 5.61 -10.03 -4.45
N SER A 94 6.15 -9.26 -3.53
CA SER A 94 6.96 -8.07 -3.79
C SER A 94 8.15 -7.98 -2.83
N TYR A 95 9.20 -7.31 -3.28
CA TYR A 95 10.41 -7.04 -2.53
C TYR A 95 10.75 -5.56 -2.58
N TYR A 96 10.77 -4.90 -1.43
CA TYR A 96 11.16 -3.51 -1.28
C TYR A 96 12.67 -3.37 -1.11
N THR A 97 13.30 -2.66 -2.02
CA THR A 97 14.78 -2.53 -2.08
C THR A 97 15.32 -1.27 -1.40
N ALA A 98 14.46 -0.30 -1.06
CA ALA A 98 14.81 1.10 -0.97
C ALA A 98 15.39 1.62 -2.32
N THR A 99 16.44 2.42 -2.32
CA THR A 99 16.98 3.04 -3.54
C THR A 99 17.86 2.10 -4.34
N ILE A 100 17.64 1.99 -5.65
CA ILE A 100 18.58 1.38 -6.61
C ILE A 100 19.43 2.49 -7.21
N LYS A 101 20.73 2.54 -6.87
CA LYS A 101 21.64 3.65 -7.19
C LYS A 101 22.48 3.40 -8.43
N ASP A 102 22.77 2.13 -8.73
CA ASP A 102 23.67 1.74 -9.79
C ASP A 102 23.35 0.34 -10.35
N VAL A 103 24.12 -0.10 -11.32
CA VAL A 103 23.95 -1.41 -11.99
C VAL A 103 24.16 -2.56 -10.99
N GLN A 104 25.05 -2.43 -10.02
CA GLN A 104 25.29 -3.48 -9.03
C GLN A 104 24.09 -3.66 -8.12
N ASP A 105 23.48 -2.56 -7.67
CA ASP A 105 22.23 -2.58 -6.90
C ASP A 105 21.09 -3.24 -7.72
N LEU A 106 20.97 -2.90 -9.01
CA LEU A 106 20.00 -3.50 -9.90
C LEU A 106 20.18 -5.02 -10.03
N GLU A 107 21.41 -5.49 -10.27
CA GLU A 107 21.68 -6.92 -10.38
C GLU A 107 21.44 -7.65 -9.04
N ASN A 108 21.77 -7.03 -7.92
CA ASN A 108 21.45 -7.54 -6.60
C ASN A 108 19.94 -7.60 -6.38
N ALA A 109 19.19 -6.56 -6.73
CA ALA A 109 17.73 -6.54 -6.63
C ALA A 109 17.08 -7.68 -7.44
N VAL A 110 17.51 -7.88 -8.69
CA VAL A 110 17.03 -8.97 -9.54
C VAL A 110 17.37 -10.33 -8.92
N ARG A 111 18.58 -10.51 -8.44
CA ARG A 111 19.04 -11.75 -7.79
C ARG A 111 18.20 -12.07 -6.54
N PHE A 112 17.99 -11.08 -5.66
CA PHE A 112 17.23 -11.24 -4.44
C PHE A 112 15.73 -11.46 -4.71
N ALA A 113 15.16 -10.77 -5.70
CA ALA A 113 13.81 -11.02 -6.15
C ALA A 113 13.59 -12.48 -6.59
N LYS A 114 14.56 -13.05 -7.33
CA LYS A 114 14.55 -14.47 -7.73
C LYS A 114 14.68 -15.40 -6.54
N LEU A 115 15.52 -15.09 -5.56
CA LEU A 115 15.69 -15.90 -4.34
C LEU A 115 14.41 -15.92 -3.49
N LEU A 116 13.71 -14.79 -3.39
CA LEU A 116 12.40 -14.71 -2.72
C LEU A 116 11.28 -15.30 -3.59
N GLY A 117 11.46 -15.40 -4.90
CA GLY A 117 10.44 -15.85 -5.85
C GLY A 117 9.34 -14.81 -6.10
N VAL A 118 9.65 -13.54 -5.91
CA VAL A 118 8.71 -12.43 -6.16
C VAL A 118 8.63 -12.09 -7.65
N ARG A 119 7.57 -11.38 -8.03
CA ARG A 119 7.37 -10.86 -9.40
C ARG A 119 7.43 -9.35 -9.48
N ASN A 120 7.37 -8.67 -8.34
CA ASN A 120 7.48 -7.22 -8.27
C ASN A 120 8.66 -6.82 -7.38
N ILE A 121 9.36 -5.78 -7.78
CA ILE A 121 10.35 -5.08 -6.97
C ILE A 121 9.76 -3.70 -6.69
N THR A 122 9.78 -3.28 -5.44
CA THR A 122 9.36 -1.94 -5.01
C THR A 122 10.59 -1.16 -4.57
N GLY A 123 10.63 0.12 -4.87
CA GLY A 123 11.71 1.00 -4.41
C GLY A 123 11.66 2.34 -5.12
N ASP A 124 12.73 3.11 -4.95
CA ASP A 124 12.95 4.33 -5.69
C ASP A 124 14.22 4.21 -6.54
N ALA A 125 14.24 4.91 -7.63
CA ALA A 125 15.38 5.08 -8.52
C ALA A 125 15.11 6.25 -9.44
N THR A 126 16.07 7.12 -9.65
CA THR A 126 15.90 8.26 -10.56
C THR A 126 16.57 7.97 -11.91
N ASP A 127 17.88 8.03 -11.94
CA ASP A 127 18.66 7.87 -13.18
C ASP A 127 18.73 6.43 -13.67
N MET A 128 18.37 5.45 -12.83
CA MET A 128 18.39 4.02 -13.17
C MET A 128 17.10 3.49 -13.78
N LEU A 129 16.01 4.26 -13.84
CA LEU A 129 14.72 3.77 -14.33
C LEU A 129 14.77 3.20 -15.75
N PRO A 130 15.48 3.78 -16.75
CA PRO A 130 15.59 3.18 -18.09
C PRO A 130 16.29 1.82 -18.05
N GLN A 131 17.35 1.67 -17.25
CA GLN A 131 18.10 0.43 -17.11
C GLN A 131 17.27 -0.64 -16.40
N ILE A 132 16.49 -0.23 -15.37
CA ILE A 132 15.54 -1.09 -14.66
C ILE A 132 14.49 -1.61 -15.64
N ASP A 133 13.87 -0.73 -16.45
CA ASP A 133 12.84 -1.10 -17.41
C ASP A 133 13.37 -2.13 -18.43
N GLN A 134 14.52 -1.86 -19.01
CA GLN A 134 15.18 -2.78 -19.93
C GLN A 134 15.52 -4.12 -19.27
N ARG A 135 16.15 -4.07 -18.10
CA ARG A 135 16.65 -5.27 -17.40
C ARG A 135 15.52 -6.19 -16.94
N LEU A 136 14.46 -5.63 -16.34
CA LEU A 136 13.37 -6.41 -15.79
C LEU A 136 12.42 -6.98 -16.84
N SER A 137 12.26 -6.31 -18.00
CA SER A 137 11.43 -6.81 -19.10
C SER A 137 11.88 -8.20 -19.59
N HIS A 138 13.19 -8.47 -19.53
CA HIS A 138 13.76 -9.78 -19.93
C HIS A 138 13.59 -10.86 -18.85
N GLU A 139 13.26 -10.48 -17.61
CA GLU A 139 13.14 -11.41 -16.49
C GLU A 139 11.69 -11.74 -16.13
N GLY A 140 10.72 -11.08 -16.76
CA GLY A 140 9.31 -11.19 -16.38
C GLY A 140 9.03 -10.59 -15.00
N LEU A 141 9.91 -9.71 -14.51
CA LEU A 141 9.76 -8.95 -13.28
C LEU A 141 9.17 -7.57 -13.58
N THR A 142 8.54 -6.96 -12.59
CA THR A 142 8.07 -5.57 -12.65
C THR A 142 8.74 -4.74 -11.58
N PHE A 143 8.73 -3.42 -11.77
CA PHE A 143 9.19 -2.45 -10.78
C PHE A 143 8.07 -1.46 -10.46
N GLY A 144 7.84 -1.21 -9.18
CA GLY A 144 6.93 -0.17 -8.69
C GLY A 144 7.72 0.97 -8.05
N ILE A 145 7.66 2.17 -8.65
CA ILE A 145 8.19 3.38 -8.01
C ILE A 145 7.38 3.64 -6.74
N HIS A 146 8.06 3.67 -5.59
CA HIS A 146 7.44 3.99 -4.32
C HIS A 146 7.49 5.51 -4.08
N ASN A 147 6.32 6.13 -3.91
CA ASN A 147 6.25 7.52 -3.47
C ASN A 147 6.46 7.59 -1.96
N HIS A 148 7.12 8.64 -1.51
CA HIS A 148 7.45 8.80 -0.10
C HIS A 148 7.29 10.26 0.34
N TYR A 149 7.16 10.45 1.66
CA TYR A 149 7.21 11.73 2.34
C TYR A 149 8.31 11.72 3.38
N PHE A 150 9.15 12.75 3.38
CA PHE A 150 10.14 13.01 4.42
C PHE A 150 9.94 14.43 4.94
N LYS A 151 9.74 14.55 6.23
CA LYS A 151 9.52 15.87 6.85
C LYS A 151 10.75 16.76 6.72
N GLY A 152 10.55 17.88 6.02
CA GLY A 152 11.62 18.87 5.83
C GLY A 152 12.58 18.59 4.69
N GLU A 153 12.44 17.48 3.97
CA GLU A 153 13.20 17.12 2.79
C GLU A 153 12.28 16.88 1.61
N ARG A 154 12.71 17.30 0.40
CA ARG A 154 11.97 16.98 -0.81
C ARG A 154 12.43 15.64 -1.36
N PHE A 155 11.47 14.74 -1.54
CA PHE A 155 11.67 13.47 -2.22
C PHE A 155 11.33 13.55 -3.71
N ALA A 156 11.92 12.69 -4.52
CA ALA A 156 11.73 12.72 -5.97
C ALA A 156 10.29 12.39 -6.40
N TYR A 157 9.56 11.63 -5.60
CA TYR A 157 8.22 11.10 -5.92
C TYR A 157 7.23 11.42 -4.81
N GLU A 158 6.91 12.70 -4.61
CA GLU A 158 5.94 13.16 -3.61
C GLU A 158 4.52 13.27 -4.16
N SER A 159 4.39 13.51 -5.47
CA SER A 159 3.10 13.66 -6.15
C SER A 159 2.84 12.54 -7.16
N PRO A 160 1.57 12.27 -7.49
CA PRO A 160 1.26 11.35 -8.58
C PRO A 160 1.78 11.84 -9.93
N GLU A 161 1.92 13.14 -10.12
CA GLU A 161 2.51 13.76 -11.30
C GLU A 161 4.01 13.48 -11.40
N ASP A 162 4.77 13.52 -10.30
CA ASP A 162 6.19 13.16 -10.28
C ASP A 162 6.37 11.72 -10.76
N VAL A 163 5.55 10.78 -10.24
CA VAL A 163 5.57 9.38 -10.66
C VAL A 163 5.20 9.24 -12.14
N LEU A 164 4.14 9.89 -12.61
CA LEU A 164 3.71 9.82 -14.02
C LEU A 164 4.76 10.39 -14.97
N ASN A 165 5.41 11.49 -14.60
CA ASN A 165 6.49 12.08 -15.38
C ASN A 165 7.68 11.12 -15.51
N ALA A 166 8.07 10.47 -14.42
CA ALA A 166 9.11 9.44 -14.44
C ALA A 166 8.74 8.24 -15.31
N LEU A 167 7.46 7.88 -15.37
CA LEU A 167 6.94 6.75 -16.15
C LEU A 167 6.70 7.06 -17.64
N ALA A 168 6.76 8.33 -18.07
CA ALA A 168 6.29 8.77 -19.38
C ALA A 168 6.94 8.06 -20.55
N SER A 169 8.24 7.76 -20.47
CA SER A 169 9.02 7.10 -21.52
C SER A 169 9.26 5.60 -21.29
N LEU A 170 8.73 5.04 -20.20
CA LEU A 170 9.00 3.67 -19.77
C LEU A 170 7.87 2.73 -20.16
N SER A 171 8.23 1.46 -20.38
CA SER A 171 7.27 0.40 -20.64
C SER A 171 6.38 0.12 -19.43
N LYS A 172 5.39 -0.77 -19.59
CA LYS A 172 4.55 -1.20 -18.47
C LYS A 172 5.28 -2.10 -17.46
N THR A 173 6.52 -2.47 -17.70
CA THR A 173 7.37 -3.18 -16.72
C THR A 173 7.57 -2.33 -15.47
N VAL A 174 7.80 -1.02 -15.65
CA VAL A 174 7.88 -0.06 -14.57
C VAL A 174 6.52 0.59 -14.34
N GLY A 175 6.09 0.67 -13.11
CA GLY A 175 4.83 1.29 -12.69
C GLY A 175 4.96 1.95 -11.32
N ALA A 176 3.88 2.00 -10.57
CA ALA A 176 3.82 2.63 -9.26
C ALA A 176 3.50 1.61 -8.16
N THR A 177 4.26 1.62 -7.09
CA THR A 177 3.81 1.17 -5.77
C THR A 177 3.29 2.41 -5.05
N ALA A 178 1.98 2.56 -5.00
CA ALA A 178 1.35 3.75 -4.48
C ALA A 178 1.13 3.66 -2.96
N ASP A 179 1.87 4.45 -2.18
CA ASP A 179 1.59 4.62 -0.75
C ASP A 179 0.59 5.77 -0.56
N VAL A 180 -0.62 5.41 -0.13
CA VAL A 180 -1.72 6.37 0.02
C VAL A 180 -1.52 7.30 1.21
N GLY A 181 -0.82 6.86 2.26
CA GLY A 181 -0.47 7.68 3.41
C GLY A 181 0.55 8.75 3.04
N HIS A 182 1.59 8.38 2.30
CA HIS A 182 2.59 9.35 1.86
C HIS A 182 2.03 10.39 0.88
N PHE A 183 1.12 10.00 -0.03
CA PHE A 183 0.40 10.99 -0.84
C PHE A 183 -0.40 11.97 0.02
N ALA A 184 -1.11 11.46 1.04
CA ALA A 184 -1.86 12.31 1.97
C ALA A 184 -0.93 13.22 2.80
N SER A 185 0.23 12.72 3.26
CA SER A 185 1.27 13.53 3.93
C SER A 185 1.76 14.68 3.06
N CYS A 186 1.96 14.43 1.75
CA CYS A 186 2.34 15.46 0.78
C CYS A 186 1.20 16.39 0.39
N GLY A 187 -0.01 16.21 0.95
CA GLY A 187 -1.18 17.06 0.67
C GLY A 187 -1.93 16.70 -0.61
N HIS A 188 -1.67 15.53 -1.20
CA HIS A 188 -2.39 15.02 -2.37
C HIS A 188 -3.57 14.15 -1.95
N ASP A 189 -4.67 14.22 -2.70
CA ASP A 189 -5.80 13.30 -2.52
C ASP A 189 -5.42 11.88 -2.98
N PRO A 190 -5.36 10.88 -2.07
CA PRO A 190 -4.94 9.53 -2.43
C PRO A 190 -5.86 8.87 -3.46
N VAL A 191 -7.16 9.18 -3.45
CA VAL A 191 -8.12 8.63 -4.42
C VAL A 191 -7.84 9.17 -5.83
N ASP A 192 -7.55 10.47 -5.93
CA ASP A 192 -7.16 11.09 -7.21
C ASP A 192 -5.81 10.55 -7.70
N ALA A 193 -4.85 10.37 -6.79
CA ALA A 193 -3.56 9.75 -7.11
C ALA A 193 -3.74 8.36 -7.71
N LEU A 194 -4.55 7.49 -7.09
CA LEU A 194 -4.84 6.17 -7.62
C LEU A 194 -5.54 6.21 -8.98
N ARG A 195 -6.44 7.16 -9.22
CA ARG A 195 -7.08 7.35 -10.53
C ARG A 195 -6.07 7.69 -11.61
N LYS A 196 -5.17 8.63 -11.33
CA LYS A 196 -4.11 9.03 -12.26
C LYS A 196 -3.16 7.88 -12.57
N LEU A 197 -2.80 7.10 -11.57
CA LEU A 197 -1.84 5.99 -11.69
C LEU A 197 -2.46 4.67 -12.16
N ALA A 198 -3.79 4.55 -12.30
CA ALA A 198 -4.55 3.30 -12.47
C ALA A 198 -3.92 2.26 -13.40
N SER A 199 -3.52 2.67 -14.62
CA SER A 199 -2.93 1.75 -15.62
C SER A 199 -1.48 1.34 -15.33
N ARG A 200 -0.88 1.93 -14.31
CA ARG A 200 0.52 1.75 -13.94
C ARG A 200 0.68 1.18 -12.52
N LEU A 201 -0.40 0.97 -11.76
CA LEU A 201 -0.32 0.42 -10.40
C LEU A 201 0.22 -1.02 -10.43
N LYS A 202 1.18 -1.29 -9.56
CA LYS A 202 1.78 -2.61 -9.29
C LYS A 202 1.37 -3.12 -7.91
N LEU A 203 1.41 -2.25 -6.91
CA LEU A 203 1.11 -2.52 -5.53
C LEU A 203 0.57 -1.24 -4.88
N VAL A 204 -0.20 -1.38 -3.80
CA VAL A 204 -0.68 -0.24 -3.00
C VAL A 204 -0.30 -0.48 -1.54
N HIS A 205 0.40 0.46 -0.93
CA HIS A 205 0.54 0.52 0.53
C HIS A 205 -0.67 1.23 1.12
N LEU A 206 -1.38 0.50 1.97
CA LEU A 206 -2.55 1.01 2.68
C LEU A 206 -2.08 1.51 4.04
N LYS A 207 -1.82 2.79 4.11
CA LYS A 207 -1.31 3.52 5.28
C LYS A 207 -2.22 4.68 5.58
N ASP A 208 -2.53 4.92 6.86
CA ASP A 208 -3.29 6.10 7.27
C ASP A 208 -2.46 6.97 8.20
N ILE A 209 -2.56 8.28 8.03
CA ILE A 209 -1.78 9.26 8.75
C ILE A 209 -2.67 10.30 9.41
N GLU A 210 -2.17 10.91 10.51
CA GLU A 210 -2.95 11.82 11.34
C GLU A 210 -3.28 13.14 10.63
N ALA A 211 -2.30 13.75 9.93
CA ALA A 211 -2.43 15.09 9.37
C ALA A 211 -1.49 15.31 8.17
N PRO A 212 -1.81 16.28 7.27
CA PRO A 212 -0.90 16.68 6.20
C PRO A 212 0.43 17.20 6.76
N GLY A 213 1.53 16.88 6.09
CA GLY A 213 2.88 17.22 6.56
C GLY A 213 3.31 16.43 7.81
N GLY A 214 2.54 15.38 8.16
CA GLY A 214 2.83 14.48 9.28
C GLY A 214 3.39 13.14 8.82
N GLU A 215 4.05 12.46 9.78
CA GLU A 215 4.57 11.09 9.62
C GLU A 215 3.93 10.12 10.64
N VAL A 216 3.01 10.64 11.47
CA VAL A 216 2.36 9.83 12.51
C VAL A 216 1.31 8.92 11.87
N ASN A 217 1.57 7.63 11.92
CA ASN A 217 0.62 6.62 11.49
C ASN A 217 -0.52 6.47 12.53
N VAL A 218 -1.73 6.37 12.04
CA VAL A 218 -2.94 6.08 12.82
C VAL A 218 -3.64 4.85 12.24
N LEU A 219 -4.51 4.23 13.03
CA LEU A 219 -5.28 3.07 12.54
C LEU A 219 -6.09 3.42 11.30
N LEU A 220 -6.16 2.50 10.34
CA LEU A 220 -6.90 2.67 9.09
C LEU A 220 -8.33 3.19 9.33
N GLY A 221 -8.68 4.24 8.63
CA GLY A 221 -9.96 4.94 8.74
C GLY A 221 -10.02 5.94 9.91
N LYS A 222 -8.91 6.23 10.58
CA LYS A 222 -8.82 7.23 11.65
C LYS A 222 -8.06 8.48 11.24
N GLY A 223 -7.40 8.45 10.11
CA GLY A 223 -6.60 9.54 9.57
C GLY A 223 -7.24 10.20 8.34
N ILE A 224 -6.36 10.77 7.52
CA ILE A 224 -6.74 11.59 6.37
C ILE A 224 -6.57 10.89 5.02
N SER A 225 -6.10 9.62 4.99
CA SER A 225 -5.81 8.89 3.75
C SER A 225 -7.07 8.37 3.03
N ARG A 226 -8.26 8.65 3.56
CA ARG A 226 -9.54 8.31 2.91
C ARG A 226 -9.66 6.82 2.55
N ILE A 227 -9.25 5.96 3.47
CA ILE A 227 -9.11 4.51 3.24
C ILE A 227 -10.36 3.84 2.64
N PRO A 228 -11.60 4.15 3.10
CA PRO A 228 -12.80 3.55 2.48
C PRO A 228 -12.93 3.90 0.99
N GLU A 229 -12.70 5.16 0.61
CA GLU A 229 -12.78 5.61 -0.78
C GLU A 229 -11.62 5.13 -1.63
N VAL A 230 -10.41 4.97 -1.04
CA VAL A 230 -9.26 4.31 -1.65
C VAL A 230 -9.62 2.88 -2.04
N MET A 231 -10.16 2.09 -1.12
CA MET A 231 -10.57 0.71 -1.38
C MET A 231 -11.68 0.65 -2.44
N GLN A 232 -12.66 1.55 -2.38
CA GLN A 232 -13.70 1.66 -3.40
C GLN A 232 -13.12 1.96 -4.78
N GLU A 233 -12.13 2.84 -4.86
CA GLU A 233 -11.46 3.18 -6.12
C GLU A 233 -10.69 1.99 -6.69
N LEU A 234 -9.99 1.21 -5.85
CA LEU A 234 -9.31 -0.02 -6.27
C LEU A 234 -10.29 -1.08 -6.80
N HIS A 235 -11.45 -1.23 -6.18
CA HIS A 235 -12.55 -2.05 -6.71
C HIS A 235 -13.01 -1.56 -8.09
N ARG A 236 -13.23 -0.24 -8.24
CA ARG A 236 -13.65 0.37 -9.50
C ARG A 236 -12.66 0.10 -10.64
N GLN A 237 -11.37 0.05 -10.31
CA GLN A 237 -10.28 -0.26 -11.26
C GLN A 237 -10.12 -1.76 -11.50
N SER A 238 -10.84 -2.63 -10.77
CA SER A 238 -10.61 -4.07 -10.75
C SER A 238 -9.14 -4.41 -10.45
N PHE A 239 -8.55 -3.72 -9.48
CA PHE A 239 -7.15 -3.90 -9.11
C PHE A 239 -6.91 -5.31 -8.58
N THR A 240 -5.88 -5.98 -9.11
CA THR A 240 -5.55 -7.38 -8.77
C THR A 240 -4.20 -7.53 -8.07
N GLY A 241 -3.46 -6.44 -7.89
CA GLY A 241 -2.20 -6.45 -7.16
C GLY A 241 -2.41 -6.55 -5.64
N LEU A 242 -1.30 -6.62 -4.91
CA LEU A 242 -1.34 -6.63 -3.45
C LEU A 242 -1.75 -5.26 -2.92
N VAL A 243 -2.73 -5.23 -2.02
CA VAL A 243 -3.04 -4.11 -1.14
C VAL A 243 -2.39 -4.42 0.20
N ALA A 244 -1.19 -3.91 0.40
CA ALA A 244 -0.35 -4.19 1.55
C ALA A 244 -0.66 -3.21 2.69
N VAL A 245 -1.22 -3.69 3.78
CA VAL A 245 -1.35 -2.90 5.00
C VAL A 245 0.05 -2.58 5.52
N GLU A 246 0.31 -1.31 5.76
CA GLU A 246 1.56 -0.83 6.33
C GLU A 246 1.28 0.14 7.47
N TYR A 247 1.80 -0.20 8.67
CA TYR A 247 1.59 0.55 9.90
C TYR A 247 2.92 0.68 10.64
N GLU A 248 3.43 1.88 10.66
CA GLU A 248 4.71 2.20 11.28
C GLU A 248 4.48 2.81 12.65
N LYS A 249 4.84 2.07 13.69
CA LYS A 249 4.72 2.50 15.08
C LYS A 249 5.86 1.91 15.89
N GLU A 250 6.39 2.68 16.78
CA GLU A 250 7.32 2.19 17.80
C GLU A 250 6.61 1.27 18.81
N GLY A 251 7.31 0.23 19.25
CA GLY A 251 6.83 -0.74 20.22
C GLY A 251 5.99 -1.87 19.63
N SER A 252 5.08 -2.42 20.43
CA SER A 252 4.22 -3.54 20.01
C SER A 252 3.12 -3.08 19.07
N VAL A 253 2.96 -3.80 17.96
CA VAL A 253 1.97 -3.52 16.92
C VAL A 253 0.94 -4.63 16.74
N GLU A 254 1.01 -5.72 17.50
CA GLU A 254 0.24 -6.94 17.24
C GLU A 254 -1.28 -6.72 17.36
N ASP A 255 -1.72 -5.98 18.36
CA ASP A 255 -3.14 -5.65 18.54
C ASP A 255 -3.63 -4.63 17.51
N ASP A 256 -2.79 -3.65 17.17
CA ASP A 256 -3.07 -2.67 16.14
C ASP A 256 -3.19 -3.37 14.77
N MET A 257 -2.25 -4.24 14.41
CA MET A 257 -2.28 -4.99 13.15
C MET A 257 -3.50 -5.92 13.03
N ARG A 258 -4.03 -6.44 14.13
CA ARG A 258 -5.33 -7.16 14.10
C ARG A 258 -6.47 -6.25 13.66
N GLN A 259 -6.51 -5.02 14.18
CA GLN A 259 -7.53 -4.03 13.81
C GLN A 259 -7.36 -3.58 12.37
N GLU A 260 -6.12 -3.30 11.96
CA GLU A 260 -5.73 -2.90 10.59
C GLU A 260 -6.21 -3.92 9.56
N VAL A 261 -5.82 -5.18 9.71
CA VAL A 261 -6.17 -6.26 8.79
C VAL A 261 -7.68 -6.52 8.79
N ALA A 262 -8.33 -6.48 9.96
CA ALA A 262 -9.78 -6.66 10.04
C ALA A 262 -10.52 -5.53 9.33
N PHE A 263 -10.06 -4.28 9.48
CA PHE A 263 -10.65 -3.13 8.80
C PHE A 263 -10.45 -3.19 7.29
N ALA A 264 -9.22 -3.45 6.82
CA ALA A 264 -8.92 -3.58 5.40
C ALA A 264 -9.75 -4.70 4.74
N ARG A 265 -9.85 -5.88 5.36
CA ARG A 265 -10.63 -7.02 4.85
C ARG A 265 -12.13 -6.77 4.80
N LYS A 266 -12.66 -5.93 5.69
CA LYS A 266 -14.08 -5.52 5.65
C LYS A 266 -14.39 -4.69 4.41
N LEU A 267 -13.41 -3.98 3.88
CA LEU A 267 -13.53 -3.11 2.71
C LEU A 267 -13.11 -3.82 1.40
N ALA A 268 -12.45 -4.97 1.48
CA ALA A 268 -12.00 -5.79 0.35
C ALA A 268 -13.14 -6.73 -0.17
#